data_4744f1fc9a84b00a9459dd20bcbb0cf4
#
_entry.id   4744f1fc9a84b00a9459dd20bcbb0cf4
#
_cell.length_a   1.000
_cell.length_b   1.000
_cell.length_c   1.000
_cell.angle_alpha   90.00
_cell.angle_beta   90.00
_cell.angle_gamma   90.00
#
_symmetry.space_group_name_H-M   'P 1'
#
loop_
_entity.id
_entity.type
_entity.pdbx_description
1 polymer ?
#
loop_
_entity_poly.entity_id
_entity_poly.type
_entity_poly.pdbx_seq_one_letter_code
_entity_poly.pdbx_strand_id
1 'polypeptide(L)'
;MKLLTSLLLLPLLAITANAQQFQSLFNGKDLSGWAGKSEFWTVKDGAIYGQTTKEKPTKGNTFLVWQGGEVADFVFKAKVRFSGNNSGVQYRSELVGNPDDFVVKGYQADLHPKPEFFGMLYAEKWRGIVAQRFQRVIVAKDGKPQVVGEVGDKDQVLVDTEWNELTILAVGNRQIHQVNGVTTMDLTDNHTEAKRKGILALQLHAGAPMKVEFKDIQLKHLDAKNGKAAIDAVSVKTGNTATPIGRIKAAKGFQVELLYSVPSEVHGSWVNLCTDNKGRLIVSDQFGKLYKITPPENGETLGQADVKPLNVDIRAVNGMVWAFDALYVGVNDYERKIPSGLYRITDSDGDDELDKVEMLRSMDARGDHGVHAVVPSPDGKSLFLITGNSTKPTQLGDHSQVPQVWGEDHLLPSFPDGRGHNRGVLAPGGIIYKVDPDGKNFEAYANGFRNIFDAAFNRDGELFTYDADREYDFNVPWYRPTRICQVTSGSEFGW
;
A
#
# COMPACT_ATOMS: atom_id res chain seq x y z
N MET A 1 42.04 50.39 -51.37
CA MET A 1 40.73 50.52 -50.69
C MET A 1 40.29 49.17 -50.23
N LYS A 2 40.54 48.80 -48.97
CA LYS A 2 40.10 47.54 -48.37
C LYS A 2 38.96 47.85 -47.40
N LEU A 3 37.75 47.40 -47.67
CA LEU A 3 36.63 47.46 -46.72
C LEU A 3 36.85 46.39 -45.64
N LEU A 4 36.92 46.81 -44.39
CA LEU A 4 36.78 45.94 -43.23
C LEU A 4 35.28 45.85 -42.87
N THR A 5 34.74 44.68 -43.00
CA THR A 5 33.40 44.33 -42.47
C THR A 5 33.56 43.84 -41.04
N SER A 6 33.16 44.67 -40.07
CA SER A 6 33.08 44.25 -38.64
C SER A 6 31.83 43.40 -38.43
N LEU A 7 32.03 42.15 -38.10
CA LEU A 7 30.97 41.23 -37.63
C LEU A 7 30.75 41.46 -36.13
N LEU A 8 29.64 42.06 -35.75
CA LEU A 8 29.21 42.10 -34.34
C LEU A 8 28.67 40.72 -33.95
N LEU A 9 29.44 39.98 -33.15
CA LEU A 9 28.95 38.81 -32.41
C LEU A 9 28.18 39.35 -31.19
N LEU A 10 26.85 39.20 -31.20
CA LEU A 10 26.03 39.26 -29.99
C LEU A 10 26.28 37.99 -29.15
N PRO A 11 26.58 38.08 -27.86
CA PRO A 11 26.65 36.92 -27.02
C PRO A 11 25.23 36.38 -26.75
N LEU A 12 24.94 35.21 -27.26
CA LEU A 12 23.78 34.41 -26.84
C LEU A 12 23.99 34.04 -25.38
N LEU A 13 23.40 34.80 -24.46
CA LEU A 13 23.29 34.36 -23.05
C LEU A 13 22.41 33.11 -23.03
N ALA A 14 23.06 31.95 -22.98
CA ALA A 14 22.40 30.72 -22.61
C ALA A 14 21.93 30.84 -21.16
N ILE A 15 20.65 31.07 -20.96
CA ILE A 15 19.99 30.92 -19.65
C ILE A 15 19.98 29.42 -19.38
N THR A 16 21.03 28.90 -18.78
CA THR A 16 20.99 27.57 -18.14
C THR A 16 20.08 27.71 -16.92
N ALA A 17 18.81 27.38 -17.10
CA ALA A 17 17.88 27.28 -16.00
C ALA A 17 18.45 26.29 -14.99
N ASN A 18 18.78 26.77 -13.79
CA ASN A 18 19.26 25.95 -12.68
C ASN A 18 18.06 25.16 -12.13
N ALA A 19 17.73 24.03 -12.80
CA ALA A 19 16.57 23.18 -12.53
C ALA A 19 16.59 22.50 -11.13
N GLN A 20 17.58 22.80 -10.30
CA GLN A 20 17.80 22.11 -9.03
C GLN A 20 17.39 22.88 -7.77
N GLN A 21 17.03 24.15 -7.86
CA GLN A 21 16.66 24.97 -6.70
C GLN A 21 15.19 25.40 -6.76
N PHE A 22 14.59 25.61 -5.59
CA PHE A 22 13.29 26.25 -5.51
C PHE A 22 13.37 27.70 -5.94
N GLN A 23 12.49 28.11 -6.85
CA GLN A 23 12.24 29.50 -7.21
C GLN A 23 10.99 30.02 -6.51
N SER A 24 11.02 31.25 -6.00
CA SER A 24 9.83 31.90 -5.49
C SER A 24 8.95 32.36 -6.65
N LEU A 25 7.66 32.03 -6.60
CA LEU A 25 6.66 32.46 -7.59
C LEU A 25 5.92 33.72 -7.17
N PHE A 26 6.16 34.21 -5.96
CA PHE A 26 5.55 35.43 -5.42
C PHE A 26 6.58 36.26 -4.69
N ASN A 27 6.56 37.58 -4.98
CA ASN A 27 7.54 38.52 -4.45
C ASN A 27 7.17 39.11 -3.08
N GLY A 28 6.00 38.77 -2.53
CA GLY A 28 5.50 39.27 -1.26
C GLY A 28 4.93 40.70 -1.29
N LYS A 29 4.93 41.37 -2.45
CA LYS A 29 4.59 42.81 -2.56
C LYS A 29 3.38 43.09 -3.45
N ASP A 30 3.34 42.45 -4.62
CA ASP A 30 2.31 42.68 -5.65
C ASP A 30 2.04 41.38 -6.45
N LEU A 31 1.05 41.43 -7.34
CA LEU A 31 0.68 40.31 -8.20
C LEU A 31 1.51 40.21 -9.49
N SER A 32 2.69 40.82 -9.57
CA SER A 32 3.58 40.67 -10.72
C SER A 32 3.86 39.17 -10.99
N GLY A 33 3.68 38.76 -12.26
CA GLY A 33 3.79 37.36 -12.66
C GLY A 33 2.53 36.52 -12.44
N TRP A 34 1.43 37.14 -12.03
CA TRP A 34 0.12 36.49 -11.88
C TRP A 34 -0.97 37.27 -12.63
N ALA A 35 -1.94 36.60 -13.21
CA ALA A 35 -3.08 37.21 -13.90
C ALA A 35 -4.40 36.61 -13.40
N GLY A 36 -5.36 37.48 -13.15
CA GLY A 36 -6.68 37.13 -12.67
C GLY A 36 -7.56 38.36 -12.57
N LYS A 37 -8.83 38.20 -12.19
CA LYS A 37 -9.77 39.31 -12.01
C LYS A 37 -9.35 40.16 -10.81
N SER A 38 -8.80 41.36 -11.08
CA SER A 38 -8.29 42.27 -10.05
C SER A 38 -9.31 42.68 -9.00
N GLU A 39 -10.57 42.52 -9.29
CA GLU A 39 -11.65 42.76 -8.34
C GLU A 39 -11.74 41.76 -7.19
N PHE A 40 -11.14 40.58 -7.34
CA PHE A 40 -11.15 39.50 -6.34
C PHE A 40 -9.79 39.24 -5.71
N TRP A 41 -8.70 39.60 -6.41
CA TRP A 41 -7.33 39.28 -6.00
C TRP A 41 -6.53 40.53 -5.68
N THR A 42 -5.81 40.50 -4.57
CA THR A 42 -4.91 41.58 -4.13
C THR A 42 -3.76 40.97 -3.31
N VAL A 43 -2.86 41.81 -2.79
CA VAL A 43 -1.84 41.41 -1.81
C VAL A 43 -2.16 42.08 -0.49
N LYS A 44 -2.13 41.29 0.58
CA LYS A 44 -2.36 41.75 1.95
C LYS A 44 -1.40 41.02 2.90
N ASP A 45 -0.73 41.79 3.78
CA ASP A 45 0.18 41.26 4.81
C ASP A 45 1.24 40.26 4.26
N GLY A 46 1.80 40.56 3.07
CA GLY A 46 2.79 39.72 2.40
C GLY A 46 2.26 38.41 1.82
N ALA A 47 0.95 38.27 1.68
CA ALA A 47 0.29 37.12 1.06
C ALA A 47 -0.56 37.54 -0.14
N ILE A 48 -0.68 36.68 -1.15
CA ILE A 48 -1.73 36.77 -2.16
C ILE A 48 -3.07 36.54 -1.44
N TYR A 49 -3.99 37.47 -1.57
CA TYR A 49 -5.27 37.47 -0.91
C TYR A 49 -6.39 37.46 -1.94
N GLY A 50 -7.24 36.44 -1.88
CA GLY A 50 -8.43 36.30 -2.68
C GLY A 50 -9.70 36.35 -1.82
N GLN A 51 -10.73 37.08 -2.25
CA GLN A 51 -11.99 37.22 -1.50
C GLN A 51 -13.20 37.33 -2.41
N THR A 52 -14.29 36.66 -2.00
CA THR A 52 -15.65 36.93 -2.44
C THR A 52 -16.51 37.34 -1.26
N THR A 53 -17.53 38.19 -1.49
CA THR A 53 -18.53 38.59 -0.47
C THR A 53 -19.94 38.36 -0.99
N LYS A 54 -20.96 38.59 -0.16
CA LYS A 54 -22.35 38.52 -0.60
C LYS A 54 -22.66 39.55 -1.66
N GLU A 55 -22.06 40.74 -1.55
CA GLU A 55 -22.23 41.88 -2.45
C GLU A 55 -21.37 41.73 -3.74
N LYS A 56 -20.30 40.92 -3.64
CA LYS A 56 -19.36 40.72 -4.74
C LYS A 56 -19.08 39.22 -4.94
N PRO A 57 -20.07 38.43 -5.40
CA PRO A 57 -19.92 37.03 -5.68
C PRO A 57 -19.23 36.79 -7.04
N THR A 58 -18.62 35.62 -7.26
CA THR A 58 -18.24 35.18 -8.60
C THR A 58 -19.42 34.43 -9.25
N LYS A 59 -19.56 34.54 -10.59
CA LYS A 59 -20.56 33.79 -11.35
C LYS A 59 -20.24 32.30 -11.49
N GLY A 60 -18.97 31.92 -11.33
CA GLY A 60 -18.42 30.58 -11.40
C GLY A 60 -17.05 30.58 -10.74
N ASN A 61 -16.37 29.41 -10.66
CA ASN A 61 -15.01 29.36 -10.17
C ASN A 61 -14.12 30.26 -11.05
N THR A 62 -13.28 31.09 -10.39
CA THR A 62 -12.32 31.96 -11.06
C THR A 62 -10.94 31.77 -10.45
N PHE A 63 -9.90 32.02 -11.22
CA PHE A 63 -8.55 31.66 -10.85
C PHE A 63 -7.59 32.82 -11.00
N LEU A 64 -6.54 32.83 -10.16
CA LEU A 64 -5.35 33.63 -10.34
C LEU A 64 -4.28 32.72 -10.98
N VAL A 65 -3.91 33.01 -12.23
CA VAL A 65 -3.06 32.17 -13.07
C VAL A 65 -1.63 32.68 -13.04
N TRP A 66 -0.68 31.79 -12.72
CA TRP A 66 0.73 32.09 -12.81
C TRP A 66 1.18 32.22 -14.28
N GLN A 67 1.92 33.29 -14.59
CA GLN A 67 2.29 33.66 -15.96
C GLN A 67 3.70 33.16 -16.35
N GLY A 68 4.36 32.36 -15.49
CA GLY A 68 5.70 31.83 -15.77
C GLY A 68 5.73 30.63 -16.69
N GLY A 69 4.58 30.23 -17.28
CA GLY A 69 4.48 29.18 -18.26
C GLY A 69 3.90 27.86 -17.73
N GLU A 70 4.13 26.78 -18.47
CA GLU A 70 3.64 25.44 -18.11
C GLU A 70 4.66 24.70 -17.21
N VAL A 71 4.14 23.89 -16.32
CA VAL A 71 4.91 22.97 -15.48
C VAL A 71 4.62 21.52 -15.87
N ALA A 72 5.66 20.70 -15.95
CA ALA A 72 5.55 19.26 -16.26
C ALA A 72 5.85 18.41 -15.00
N ASP A 73 7.11 18.13 -14.74
CA ASP A 73 7.57 17.44 -13.55
C ASP A 73 8.11 18.47 -12.55
N PHE A 74 7.54 18.47 -11.34
CA PHE A 74 7.85 19.54 -10.38
C PHE A 74 7.53 19.17 -8.93
N VAL A 75 8.10 19.95 -8.00
CA VAL A 75 7.60 20.13 -6.63
C VAL A 75 7.09 21.56 -6.50
N PHE A 76 5.86 21.73 -6.08
CA PHE A 76 5.25 22.99 -5.69
C PHE A 76 5.05 23.01 -4.18
N LYS A 77 5.31 24.15 -3.54
CA LYS A 77 5.05 24.40 -2.12
C LYS A 77 4.38 25.73 -1.93
N ALA A 78 3.43 25.80 -1.02
CA ALA A 78 2.85 27.07 -0.58
C ALA A 78 2.30 26.93 0.84
N LYS A 79 2.35 28.01 1.61
CA LYS A 79 1.52 28.14 2.80
C LYS A 79 0.16 28.70 2.42
N VAL A 80 -0.89 28.09 2.93
CA VAL A 80 -2.27 28.45 2.64
C VAL A 80 -3.11 28.48 3.93
N ARG A 81 -4.02 29.44 4.00
CA ARG A 81 -5.15 29.45 4.93
C ARG A 81 -6.37 30.01 4.25
N PHE A 82 -7.55 29.59 4.65
CA PHE A 82 -8.79 30.01 4.03
C PHE A 82 -9.97 29.93 5.01
N SER A 83 -11.09 30.49 4.64
CA SER A 83 -12.33 30.36 5.42
C SER A 83 -13.56 30.60 4.56
N GLY A 84 -14.69 30.03 4.97
CA GLY A 84 -15.98 30.17 4.32
C GLY A 84 -16.27 29.05 3.34
N ASN A 85 -15.64 29.08 2.17
CA ASN A 85 -15.82 28.07 1.12
C ASN A 85 -14.47 27.42 0.76
N ASN A 86 -14.48 26.40 -0.11
CA ASN A 86 -13.28 25.73 -0.58
C ASN A 86 -12.47 26.58 -1.57
N SER A 87 -11.22 26.22 -1.71
CA SER A 87 -10.24 26.74 -2.64
C SER A 87 -9.43 25.60 -3.23
N GLY A 88 -8.35 25.88 -3.96
CA GLY A 88 -7.46 24.87 -4.48
C GLY A 88 -6.29 25.44 -5.25
N VAL A 89 -5.30 24.60 -5.48
CA VAL A 89 -4.17 24.85 -6.37
C VAL A 89 -4.30 23.97 -7.60
N GLN A 90 -4.55 24.60 -8.74
CA GLN A 90 -4.59 23.95 -10.05
C GLN A 90 -3.17 23.74 -10.58
N TYR A 91 -2.93 22.59 -11.19
CA TYR A 91 -1.65 22.25 -11.82
C TYR A 91 -1.84 21.34 -13.01
N ARG A 92 -0.89 21.36 -13.93
CA ARG A 92 -1.02 20.63 -15.22
C ARG A 92 -2.39 20.88 -15.87
N SER A 93 -2.86 22.11 -15.77
CA SER A 93 -4.20 22.53 -16.18
C SER A 93 -4.15 23.42 -17.40
N GLU A 94 -5.30 23.77 -17.97
CA GLU A 94 -5.45 24.62 -19.13
C GLU A 94 -6.53 25.67 -18.90
N LEU A 95 -6.38 26.86 -19.50
CA LEU A 95 -7.45 27.85 -19.60
C LEU A 95 -8.51 27.34 -20.59
N VAL A 96 -9.79 27.54 -20.26
CA VAL A 96 -10.92 27.15 -21.11
C VAL A 96 -11.92 28.31 -21.24
N GLY A 97 -12.53 28.41 -22.41
CA GLY A 97 -13.44 29.51 -22.74
C GLY A 97 -12.71 30.80 -23.09
N ASN A 98 -13.26 31.97 -22.69
CA ASN A 98 -12.59 33.24 -22.87
C ASN A 98 -11.43 33.37 -21.86
N PRO A 99 -10.18 33.64 -22.31
CA PRO A 99 -9.02 33.79 -21.43
C PRO A 99 -9.21 34.80 -20.29
N ASP A 100 -9.94 35.90 -20.54
CA ASP A 100 -10.21 36.97 -19.58
C ASP A 100 -11.19 36.55 -18.46
N ASP A 101 -11.85 35.39 -18.61
CA ASP A 101 -12.68 34.85 -17.57
C ASP A 101 -11.90 34.05 -16.51
N PHE A 102 -10.63 33.73 -16.81
CA PHE A 102 -9.74 32.96 -15.94
C PHE A 102 -10.41 31.70 -15.41
N VAL A 103 -10.99 30.92 -16.32
CA VAL A 103 -11.60 29.62 -16.02
C VAL A 103 -10.61 28.52 -16.38
N VAL A 104 -10.40 27.59 -15.46
CA VAL A 104 -9.36 26.55 -15.59
C VAL A 104 -10.00 25.15 -15.58
N LYS A 105 -9.41 24.23 -16.35
CA LYS A 105 -9.75 22.82 -16.40
C LYS A 105 -8.48 22.00 -16.15
N GLY A 106 -8.50 21.03 -15.23
CA GLY A 106 -7.37 20.15 -14.97
C GLY A 106 -7.34 19.65 -13.52
N TYR A 107 -6.14 19.26 -13.05
CA TYR A 107 -5.96 18.73 -11.70
C TYR A 107 -5.91 19.84 -10.66
N GLN A 108 -6.54 19.59 -9.51
CA GLN A 108 -6.57 20.49 -8.36
C GLN A 108 -6.18 19.74 -7.08
N ALA A 109 -5.21 20.28 -6.35
CA ALA A 109 -5.07 19.99 -4.94
C ALA A 109 -6.13 20.78 -4.18
N ASP A 110 -7.13 20.10 -3.65
CA ASP A 110 -8.31 20.74 -3.08
C ASP A 110 -8.05 21.22 -1.66
N LEU A 111 -8.55 22.40 -1.34
CA LEU A 111 -8.49 23.03 -0.04
C LEU A 111 -9.92 23.24 0.44
N HIS A 112 -10.38 22.35 1.31
CA HIS A 112 -11.78 22.25 1.67
C HIS A 112 -11.95 22.37 3.19
N PRO A 113 -12.98 23.13 3.68
CA PRO A 113 -13.25 23.28 5.12
C PRO A 113 -13.67 21.95 5.79
N LYS A 114 -14.17 20.99 5.01
CA LYS A 114 -14.43 19.65 5.52
C LYS A 114 -13.13 18.82 5.45
N PRO A 115 -12.63 18.29 6.57
CA PRO A 115 -11.34 17.60 6.64
C PRO A 115 -11.19 16.43 5.66
N GLU A 116 -12.28 15.70 5.36
CA GLU A 116 -12.30 14.57 4.45
C GLU A 116 -11.93 14.91 3.00
N PHE A 117 -12.00 16.20 2.61
CA PHE A 117 -11.67 16.67 1.26
C PHE A 117 -10.39 17.50 1.21
N PHE A 118 -9.84 17.92 2.36
CA PHE A 118 -8.65 18.75 2.38
C PHE A 118 -7.41 17.97 1.93
N GLY A 119 -6.83 18.35 0.80
CA GLY A 119 -5.67 17.71 0.19
C GLY A 119 -6.02 16.53 -0.73
N MET A 120 -7.30 16.30 -1.05
CA MET A 120 -7.70 15.36 -2.09
C MET A 120 -7.32 15.84 -3.49
N LEU A 121 -7.48 15.00 -4.50
CA LEU A 121 -7.36 15.39 -5.89
C LEU A 121 -8.72 15.49 -6.55
N TYR A 122 -9.05 16.69 -6.99
CA TYR A 122 -10.20 17.01 -7.81
C TYR A 122 -9.77 17.36 -9.23
N ALA A 123 -10.47 16.89 -10.24
CA ALA A 123 -10.23 17.28 -11.64
C ALA A 123 -11.31 18.25 -12.11
N GLU A 124 -11.00 19.55 -11.99
CA GLU A 124 -11.90 20.67 -12.30
C GLU A 124 -12.39 20.61 -13.75
N LYS A 125 -13.71 20.71 -13.94
CA LYS A 125 -14.37 20.65 -15.25
C LYS A 125 -14.02 19.41 -16.12
N TRP A 126 -13.59 18.33 -15.47
CA TRP A 126 -13.18 17.13 -16.16
C TRP A 126 -13.75 15.86 -15.51
N ARG A 127 -13.05 15.28 -14.51
CA ARG A 127 -13.39 13.97 -13.91
C ARG A 127 -13.95 14.04 -12.49
N GLY A 128 -14.03 15.24 -11.90
CA GLY A 128 -14.48 15.41 -10.51
C GLY A 128 -13.46 14.85 -9.51
N ILE A 129 -13.92 14.18 -8.45
CA ILE A 129 -13.04 13.56 -7.46
C ILE A 129 -12.35 12.35 -8.10
N VAL A 130 -11.02 12.39 -8.20
CA VAL A 130 -10.19 11.29 -8.74
C VAL A 130 -9.58 10.46 -7.62
N ALA A 131 -9.14 11.11 -6.53
CA ALA A 131 -8.62 10.44 -5.35
C ALA A 131 -9.04 11.23 -4.11
N GLN A 132 -9.68 10.58 -3.16
CA GLN A 132 -10.05 11.18 -1.88
C GLN A 132 -8.83 11.29 -0.96
N ARG A 133 -9.00 12.05 0.12
CA ARG A 133 -7.95 12.18 1.14
C ARG A 133 -7.58 10.81 1.70
N PHE A 134 -6.29 10.61 1.89
CA PHE A 134 -5.66 9.39 2.39
C PHE A 134 -5.79 8.16 1.48
N GLN A 135 -6.17 8.35 0.22
CA GLN A 135 -6.18 7.25 -0.74
C GLN A 135 -4.92 7.20 -1.59
N ARG A 136 -4.45 5.96 -1.85
CA ARG A 136 -3.60 5.63 -2.98
C ARG A 136 -4.48 5.08 -4.10
N VAL A 137 -4.42 5.72 -5.26
CA VAL A 137 -5.30 5.41 -6.39
C VAL A 137 -4.49 5.15 -7.66
N ILE A 138 -4.86 4.13 -8.40
CA ILE A 138 -4.40 3.90 -9.77
C ILE A 138 -5.59 4.11 -10.69
N VAL A 139 -5.46 5.02 -11.66
CA VAL A 139 -6.43 5.17 -12.73
C VAL A 139 -5.96 4.36 -13.94
N ALA A 140 -6.81 3.46 -14.43
CA ALA A 140 -6.54 2.65 -15.61
C ALA A 140 -6.61 3.50 -16.90
N LYS A 141 -6.20 2.93 -18.04
CA LYS A 141 -6.23 3.63 -19.34
C LYS A 141 -7.63 4.07 -19.77
N ASP A 142 -8.65 3.35 -19.35
CA ASP A 142 -10.08 3.63 -19.60
C ASP A 142 -10.68 4.68 -18.63
N GLY A 143 -9.87 5.22 -17.74
CA GLY A 143 -10.26 6.27 -16.77
C GLY A 143 -10.88 5.77 -15.47
N LYS A 144 -10.97 4.45 -15.25
CA LYS A 144 -11.53 3.90 -13.99
C LYS A 144 -10.54 4.03 -12.85
N PRO A 145 -10.88 4.72 -11.76
CA PRO A 145 -10.05 4.78 -10.57
C PRO A 145 -10.21 3.49 -9.75
N GLN A 146 -9.08 2.97 -9.26
CA GLN A 146 -9.03 1.88 -8.32
C GLN A 146 -8.26 2.33 -7.09
N VAL A 147 -8.87 2.26 -5.91
CA VAL A 147 -8.19 2.47 -4.64
C VAL A 147 -7.35 1.21 -4.37
N VAL A 148 -6.03 1.38 -4.29
CA VAL A 148 -5.07 0.29 -4.11
C VAL A 148 -4.40 0.31 -2.74
N GLY A 149 -4.73 1.30 -1.91
CA GLY A 149 -4.19 1.42 -0.56
C GLY A 149 -4.52 2.75 0.10
N GLU A 150 -4.02 2.92 1.30
CA GLU A 150 -4.14 4.14 2.08
C GLU A 150 -2.76 4.81 2.22
N VAL A 151 -2.76 6.12 2.47
CA VAL A 151 -1.56 6.93 2.69
C VAL A 151 -1.75 7.89 3.86
N GLY A 152 -0.65 8.35 4.43
CA GLY A 152 -0.64 9.41 5.43
C GLY A 152 -1.11 8.98 6.83
N ASP A 153 -1.46 9.97 7.63
CA ASP A 153 -1.92 9.81 9.01
C ASP A 153 -3.35 10.34 9.13
N LYS A 154 -4.31 9.44 9.32
CA LYS A 154 -5.74 9.77 9.44
C LYS A 154 -6.08 10.60 10.67
N ASP A 155 -5.23 10.55 11.69
CA ASP A 155 -5.40 11.32 12.93
C ASP A 155 -4.89 12.76 12.79
N GLN A 156 -4.35 13.14 11.63
CA GLN A 156 -3.92 14.50 11.36
C GLN A 156 -5.11 15.47 11.43
N VAL A 157 -5.07 16.37 12.41
CA VAL A 157 -6.01 17.49 12.52
C VAL A 157 -5.53 18.64 11.65
N LEU A 158 -6.41 19.18 10.81
CA LEU A 158 -6.17 20.35 9.98
C LEU A 158 -7.14 21.46 10.36
N VAL A 159 -6.61 22.67 10.48
CA VAL A 159 -7.39 23.88 10.76
C VAL A 159 -7.24 24.80 9.56
N ASP A 160 -8.29 24.99 8.78
CA ASP A 160 -8.31 25.76 7.54
C ASP A 160 -7.98 27.24 7.73
N THR A 161 -8.34 27.80 8.87
CA THR A 161 -8.06 29.20 9.24
C THR A 161 -6.64 29.44 9.72
N GLU A 162 -5.86 28.39 9.97
CA GLU A 162 -4.44 28.46 10.28
C GLU A 162 -3.58 28.23 9.05
N TRP A 163 -2.29 28.62 9.12
CA TRP A 163 -1.36 28.39 8.02
C TRP A 163 -1.00 26.90 7.90
N ASN A 164 -1.40 26.30 6.78
CA ASN A 164 -1.01 24.93 6.42
C ASN A 164 -0.01 24.97 5.26
N GLU A 165 1.01 24.12 5.28
CA GLU A 165 1.92 23.92 4.16
C GLU A 165 1.33 22.88 3.21
N LEU A 166 1.01 23.29 1.98
CA LEU A 166 0.65 22.40 0.89
C LEU A 166 1.89 22.09 0.05
N THR A 167 2.17 20.82 -0.18
CA THR A 167 3.16 20.34 -1.14
C THR A 167 2.49 19.50 -2.22
N ILE A 168 2.79 19.80 -3.49
CA ILE A 168 2.36 19.02 -4.66
C ILE A 168 3.61 18.49 -5.35
N LEU A 169 3.75 17.18 -5.45
CA LEU A 169 4.76 16.51 -6.25
C LEU A 169 4.08 15.85 -7.45
N ALA A 170 4.49 16.24 -8.66
CA ALA A 170 3.98 15.67 -9.90
C ALA A 170 5.16 15.23 -10.78
N VAL A 171 5.26 13.93 -11.08
CA VAL A 171 6.35 13.35 -11.89
C VAL A 171 5.76 12.28 -12.81
N GLY A 172 5.94 12.45 -14.12
CA GLY A 172 5.36 11.54 -15.10
C GLY A 172 3.86 11.36 -14.89
N ASN A 173 3.41 10.14 -14.65
CA ASN A 173 2.01 9.80 -14.36
C ASN A 173 1.65 9.80 -12.87
N ARG A 174 2.62 10.04 -11.95
CA ARG A 174 2.38 10.04 -10.50
C ARG A 174 2.23 11.44 -9.95
N GLN A 175 1.27 11.61 -9.05
CA GLN A 175 0.94 12.86 -8.40
C GLN A 175 0.69 12.60 -6.92
N ILE A 176 1.36 13.36 -6.05
CA ILE A 176 1.27 13.20 -4.59
C ILE A 176 0.98 14.57 -3.98
N HIS A 177 0.00 14.63 -3.09
CA HIS A 177 -0.26 15.80 -2.27
C HIS A 177 0.16 15.55 -0.83
N GLN A 178 0.73 16.57 -0.19
CA GLN A 178 1.00 16.57 1.25
C GLN A 178 0.46 17.84 1.88
N VAL A 179 -0.07 17.73 3.08
CA VAL A 179 -0.43 18.86 3.92
C VAL A 179 0.32 18.74 5.24
N ASN A 180 1.08 19.78 5.61
CA ASN A 180 1.94 19.79 6.80
C ASN A 180 2.90 18.58 6.86
N GLY A 181 3.45 18.20 5.70
CA GLY A 181 4.39 17.09 5.56
C GLY A 181 3.75 15.68 5.55
N VAL A 182 2.44 15.57 5.80
CA VAL A 182 1.71 14.29 5.75
C VAL A 182 1.11 14.11 4.36
N THR A 183 1.32 12.95 3.75
CA THR A 183 0.71 12.64 2.45
C THR A 183 -0.79 12.50 2.59
N THR A 184 -1.52 13.27 1.80
CA THR A 184 -2.99 13.26 1.79
C THR A 184 -3.56 12.54 0.57
N MET A 185 -2.77 12.33 -0.48
CA MET A 185 -3.20 11.64 -1.68
C MET A 185 -1.99 11.15 -2.49
N ASP A 186 -2.09 9.98 -3.11
CA ASP A 186 -1.07 9.42 -4.01
C ASP A 186 -1.77 8.78 -5.22
N LEU A 187 -1.64 9.42 -6.37
CA LEU A 187 -2.29 9.03 -7.61
C LEU A 187 -1.28 8.57 -8.65
N THR A 188 -1.52 7.41 -9.28
CA THR A 188 -0.90 7.01 -10.55
C THR A 188 -1.96 7.06 -11.64
N ASP A 189 -1.91 8.06 -12.51
CA ASP A 189 -2.90 8.27 -13.55
C ASP A 189 -2.43 7.76 -14.92
N ASN A 190 -2.93 6.60 -15.33
CA ASN A 190 -2.64 6.00 -16.63
C ASN A 190 -3.71 6.31 -17.69
N HIS A 191 -4.69 7.19 -17.39
CA HIS A 191 -5.70 7.58 -18.36
C HIS A 191 -5.06 8.12 -19.63
N THR A 192 -5.63 7.80 -20.80
CA THR A 192 -5.09 8.21 -22.10
C THR A 192 -5.03 9.73 -22.28
N GLU A 193 -5.96 10.46 -21.68
CA GLU A 193 -6.02 11.93 -21.72
C GLU A 193 -5.37 12.62 -20.52
N ALA A 194 -4.70 11.86 -19.63
CA ALA A 194 -4.06 12.43 -18.45
C ALA A 194 -3.03 13.49 -18.83
N LYS A 195 -3.17 14.68 -18.23
CA LYS A 195 -2.27 15.82 -18.49
C LYS A 195 -0.92 15.60 -17.82
N ARG A 196 0.16 15.80 -18.59
CA ARG A 196 1.55 15.67 -18.11
C ARG A 196 2.22 17.04 -17.93
N LYS A 197 1.62 18.10 -18.44
CA LYS A 197 2.06 19.48 -18.31
C LYS A 197 0.87 20.43 -18.39
N GLY A 198 1.04 21.66 -17.97
CA GLY A 198 0.06 22.73 -18.04
C GLY A 198 0.33 23.81 -17.03
N ILE A 199 -0.61 24.75 -16.89
CA ILE A 199 -0.49 25.94 -16.05
C ILE A 199 -0.68 25.64 -14.57
N LEU A 200 -0.21 26.59 -13.71
CA LEU A 200 -0.52 26.69 -12.29
C LEU A 200 -1.52 27.81 -12.05
N ALA A 201 -2.50 27.59 -11.17
CA ALA A 201 -3.45 28.64 -10.78
C ALA A 201 -4.00 28.43 -9.36
N LEU A 202 -4.42 29.51 -8.72
CA LEU A 202 -5.04 29.55 -7.39
C LEU A 202 -6.55 29.82 -7.54
N GLN A 203 -7.39 29.09 -6.83
CA GLN A 203 -8.84 29.12 -7.00
C GLN A 203 -9.53 30.08 -6.01
N LEU A 204 -10.53 30.82 -6.51
CA LEU A 204 -11.68 31.30 -5.75
C LEU A 204 -12.93 30.56 -6.21
N HIS A 205 -13.56 29.85 -5.27
CA HIS A 205 -14.74 29.07 -5.54
C HIS A 205 -16.01 29.92 -5.56
N ALA A 206 -16.91 29.62 -6.47
CA ALA A 206 -18.23 30.25 -6.53
C ALA A 206 -19.13 29.78 -5.37
N GLY A 207 -20.14 30.58 -5.05
CA GLY A 207 -21.13 30.24 -4.04
C GLY A 207 -20.97 31.06 -2.75
N ALA A 208 -20.82 30.39 -1.62
CA ALA A 208 -20.71 31.07 -0.33
C ALA A 208 -19.53 32.05 -0.27
N PRO A 209 -19.64 33.20 0.42
CA PRO A 209 -18.53 34.10 0.63
C PRO A 209 -17.32 33.39 1.23
N MET A 210 -16.14 33.70 0.71
CA MET A 210 -14.89 33.09 1.14
C MET A 210 -13.72 34.06 1.09
N LYS A 211 -12.66 33.70 1.82
CA LYS A 211 -11.33 34.28 1.65
C LYS A 211 -10.29 33.17 1.62
N VAL A 212 -9.22 33.42 0.89
CA VAL A 212 -8.04 32.54 0.84
C VAL A 212 -6.78 33.37 0.77
N GLU A 213 -5.74 32.89 1.40
CA GLU A 213 -4.42 33.54 1.43
C GLU A 213 -3.34 32.52 1.09
N PHE A 214 -2.41 32.92 0.23
CA PHE A 214 -1.24 32.11 -0.17
C PHE A 214 0.04 32.92 0.03
N LYS A 215 1.06 32.29 0.63
CA LYS A 215 2.39 32.85 0.75
C LYS A 215 3.46 31.77 0.66
N ASP A 216 4.74 32.19 0.62
CA ASP A 216 5.88 31.27 0.49
C ASP A 216 5.72 30.33 -0.70
N ILE A 217 5.19 30.84 -1.81
CA ILE A 217 4.87 30.06 -3.01
C ILE A 217 6.17 29.77 -3.74
N GLN A 218 6.51 28.48 -3.85
CA GLN A 218 7.76 28.00 -4.40
C GLN A 218 7.53 26.89 -5.41
N LEU A 219 8.35 26.86 -6.45
CA LEU A 219 8.35 25.84 -7.48
C LEU A 219 9.78 25.34 -7.72
N LYS A 220 9.93 24.03 -7.84
CA LYS A 220 11.16 23.38 -8.29
C LYS A 220 10.82 22.47 -9.47
N HIS A 221 11.38 22.76 -10.64
CA HIS A 221 11.31 21.87 -11.80
C HIS A 221 12.18 20.64 -11.56
N LEU A 222 11.72 19.48 -12.01
CA LEU A 222 12.41 18.21 -11.87
C LEU A 222 12.78 17.67 -13.26
N ASP A 223 13.98 17.12 -13.37
CA ASP A 223 14.37 16.21 -14.45
C ASP A 223 14.01 14.75 -14.09
N ALA A 224 14.18 13.81 -15.01
CA ALA A 224 13.81 12.41 -14.81
C ALA A 224 14.53 11.76 -13.60
N LYS A 225 15.81 12.10 -13.35
CA LYS A 225 16.59 11.57 -12.23
C LYS A 225 16.11 12.14 -10.90
N ASN A 226 15.99 13.46 -10.82
CA ASN A 226 15.53 14.14 -9.62
C ASN A 226 14.05 13.87 -9.34
N GLY A 227 13.23 13.66 -10.38
CA GLY A 227 11.84 13.25 -10.27
C GLY A 227 11.70 11.89 -9.61
N LYS A 228 12.46 10.89 -10.07
CA LYS A 228 12.48 9.58 -9.43
C LYS A 228 12.91 9.67 -7.96
N ALA A 229 13.99 10.36 -7.66
CA ALA A 229 14.47 10.54 -6.29
C ALA A 229 13.44 11.26 -5.39
N ALA A 230 12.72 12.25 -5.91
CA ALA A 230 11.66 12.94 -5.17
C ALA A 230 10.47 12.02 -4.87
N ILE A 231 10.04 11.20 -5.83
CA ILE A 231 9.01 10.18 -5.63
C ILE A 231 9.46 9.17 -4.58
N ASP A 232 10.67 8.63 -4.70
CA ASP A 232 11.21 7.64 -3.78
C ASP A 232 11.28 8.19 -2.35
N ALA A 233 11.76 9.44 -2.18
CA ALA A 233 11.84 10.11 -0.88
C ALA A 233 10.46 10.33 -0.21
N VAL A 234 9.41 10.61 -1.00
CA VAL A 234 8.04 10.77 -0.49
C VAL A 234 7.39 9.41 -0.28
N SER A 235 7.59 8.45 -1.18
CA SER A 235 7.05 7.10 -1.09
C SER A 235 7.54 6.37 0.17
N VAL A 236 8.82 6.55 0.50
CA VAL A 236 9.39 6.00 1.75
C VAL A 236 8.72 6.59 3.00
N LYS A 237 8.25 7.85 2.94
CA LYS A 237 7.56 8.49 4.07
C LYS A 237 6.06 8.14 4.17
N THR A 238 5.44 7.66 3.11
CA THR A 238 3.97 7.55 2.98
C THR A 238 3.44 6.13 2.84
N GLY A 239 4.27 5.17 2.52
CA GLY A 239 3.88 3.78 2.43
C GLY A 239 4.57 2.95 3.49
N ASN A 240 3.80 2.32 4.37
CA ASN A 240 4.27 1.25 5.25
C ASN A 240 5.51 1.60 6.09
N THR A 241 5.48 2.71 6.81
CA THR A 241 6.40 2.87 7.93
C THR A 241 5.96 1.89 9.01
N ALA A 242 6.91 1.09 9.50
CA ALA A 242 6.68 0.23 10.65
C ALA A 242 6.12 1.05 11.83
N THR A 243 5.34 0.40 12.68
CA THR A 243 4.84 1.04 13.92
C THR A 243 6.02 1.66 14.69
N PRO A 244 5.97 2.94 15.05
CA PRO A 244 7.01 3.56 15.84
C PRO A 244 7.29 2.77 17.14
N ILE A 245 8.56 2.53 17.43
CA ILE A 245 8.99 1.72 18.60
C ILE A 245 8.32 2.19 19.88
N GLY A 246 8.20 3.51 20.10
CA GLY A 246 7.57 4.09 21.28
C GLY A 246 6.07 3.78 21.46
N ARG A 247 5.40 3.26 20.42
CA ARG A 247 3.99 2.80 20.49
C ARG A 247 3.86 1.31 20.80
N ILE A 248 4.97 0.57 20.83
CA ILE A 248 4.98 -0.88 21.11
C ILE A 248 5.30 -1.07 22.61
N LYS A 249 4.39 -1.74 23.31
CA LYS A 249 4.60 -2.14 24.71
C LYS A 249 5.27 -3.51 24.74
N ALA A 250 6.54 -3.55 25.07
CA ALA A 250 7.27 -4.80 25.27
C ALA A 250 7.15 -5.28 26.72
N ALA A 251 7.15 -6.59 26.93
CA ALA A 251 7.27 -7.18 28.26
C ALA A 251 8.66 -6.92 28.83
N LYS A 252 8.78 -7.00 30.18
CA LYS A 252 10.08 -6.82 30.85
C LYS A 252 11.09 -7.87 30.35
N GLY A 253 12.26 -7.40 29.96
CA GLY A 253 13.35 -8.24 29.43
C GLY A 253 13.37 -8.36 27.89
N PHE A 254 12.43 -7.70 27.19
CA PHE A 254 12.44 -7.59 25.74
C PHE A 254 12.76 -6.16 25.29
N GLN A 255 13.59 -6.05 24.25
CA GLN A 255 13.88 -4.80 23.56
C GLN A 255 13.25 -4.88 22.16
N VAL A 256 12.66 -3.77 21.72
CA VAL A 256 12.07 -3.66 20.36
C VAL A 256 12.96 -2.79 19.51
N GLU A 257 13.35 -3.31 18.37
CA GLU A 257 14.17 -2.62 17.37
C GLU A 257 13.48 -2.65 16.01
N LEU A 258 13.64 -1.58 15.23
CA LEU A 258 13.14 -1.52 13.86
C LEU A 258 14.21 -2.09 12.92
N LEU A 259 14.00 -3.30 12.44
CA LEU A 259 14.90 -3.92 11.48
C LEU A 259 14.70 -3.39 10.06
N TYR A 260 13.45 -3.37 9.59
CA TYR A 260 13.10 -2.98 8.22
C TYR A 260 11.64 -2.53 8.13
N SER A 261 11.40 -1.44 7.39
CA SER A 261 10.03 -1.04 7.02
C SER A 261 9.75 -1.53 5.60
N VAL A 262 8.88 -2.52 5.47
CA VAL A 262 8.60 -3.18 4.18
C VAL A 262 7.88 -2.23 3.22
N PRO A 263 8.49 -1.83 2.09
CA PRO A 263 7.81 -1.09 1.05
C PRO A 263 6.95 -2.06 0.22
N SER A 264 5.64 -2.05 0.44
CA SER A 264 4.72 -3.03 -0.17
C SER A 264 4.71 -3.01 -1.69
N GLU A 265 4.98 -1.87 -2.30
CA GLU A 265 5.10 -1.71 -3.76
C GLU A 265 6.33 -2.38 -4.36
N VAL A 266 7.33 -2.71 -3.54
CA VAL A 266 8.60 -3.34 -3.97
C VAL A 266 8.67 -4.79 -3.50
N HIS A 267 8.36 -5.04 -2.23
CA HIS A 267 8.53 -6.32 -1.57
C HIS A 267 7.22 -7.01 -1.18
N GLY A 268 6.07 -6.45 -1.58
CA GLY A 268 4.76 -6.99 -1.33
C GLY A 268 4.32 -6.93 0.14
N SER A 269 3.44 -7.81 0.53
CA SER A 269 2.91 -7.93 1.90
C SER A 269 3.49 -9.16 2.57
N TRP A 270 4.37 -8.99 3.54
CA TRP A 270 4.99 -10.12 4.24
C TRP A 270 4.02 -10.75 5.24
N VAL A 271 3.79 -12.03 5.10
CA VAL A 271 2.80 -12.79 5.88
C VAL A 271 3.40 -13.91 6.69
N ASN A 272 4.62 -14.33 6.41
CA ASN A 272 5.29 -15.37 7.17
C ASN A 272 6.80 -15.12 7.24
N LEU A 273 7.42 -15.65 8.31
CA LEU A 273 8.84 -15.51 8.58
C LEU A 273 9.36 -16.77 9.26
N CYS A 274 10.54 -17.24 8.85
CA CYS A 274 11.32 -18.23 9.60
C CYS A 274 12.80 -17.85 9.61
N THR A 275 13.60 -18.57 10.42
CA THR A 275 15.06 -18.48 10.41
C THR A 275 15.65 -19.72 9.78
N ASP A 276 16.72 -19.55 9.02
CA ASP A 276 17.51 -20.67 8.50
C ASP A 276 18.56 -21.15 9.55
N ASN A 277 19.35 -22.18 9.19
CA ASN A 277 20.40 -22.75 10.04
C ASN A 277 21.56 -21.80 10.33
N LYS A 278 21.65 -20.63 9.68
CA LYS A 278 22.66 -19.60 9.89
C LYS A 278 22.11 -18.36 10.61
N GLY A 279 20.86 -18.41 11.06
CA GLY A 279 20.21 -17.27 11.74
C GLY A 279 19.73 -16.15 10.82
N ARG A 280 19.75 -16.37 9.49
CA ARG A 280 19.19 -15.41 8.55
C ARG A 280 17.66 -15.56 8.51
N LEU A 281 16.96 -14.44 8.27
CA LEU A 281 15.51 -14.46 8.13
C LEU A 281 15.12 -14.77 6.70
N ILE A 282 14.15 -15.65 6.53
CA ILE A 282 13.46 -15.88 5.27
C ILE A 282 12.02 -15.39 5.46
N VAL A 283 11.56 -14.53 4.56
CA VAL A 283 10.23 -13.92 4.61
C VAL A 283 9.48 -14.15 3.31
N SER A 284 8.15 -14.25 3.37
CA SER A 284 7.31 -14.45 2.21
C SER A 284 6.38 -13.27 1.96
N ASP A 285 6.31 -12.82 0.71
CA ASP A 285 5.22 -12.00 0.22
C ASP A 285 3.98 -12.87 -0.03
N GLN A 286 2.83 -12.41 0.43
CA GLN A 286 1.54 -13.13 0.36
C GLN A 286 1.22 -13.69 -1.04
N PHE A 287 1.57 -12.97 -2.09
CA PHE A 287 1.29 -13.35 -3.48
C PHE A 287 2.54 -13.43 -4.36
N GLY A 288 3.67 -13.09 -3.83
CA GLY A 288 4.92 -12.92 -4.55
C GLY A 288 6.03 -13.89 -4.09
N LYS A 289 7.22 -13.34 -4.03
CA LYS A 289 8.47 -14.08 -3.83
C LYS A 289 8.82 -14.29 -2.35
N LEU A 290 9.85 -15.09 -2.14
CA LEU A 290 10.57 -15.18 -0.88
C LEU A 290 11.77 -14.23 -0.91
N TYR A 291 12.15 -13.72 0.27
CA TYR A 291 13.33 -12.88 0.45
C TYR A 291 14.17 -13.39 1.61
N LYS A 292 15.48 -13.24 1.48
CA LYS A 292 16.50 -13.56 2.50
C LYS A 292 17.06 -12.27 3.08
N ILE A 293 17.17 -12.19 4.39
CA ILE A 293 17.67 -11.05 5.14
C ILE A 293 18.70 -11.52 6.16
N THR A 294 19.86 -10.91 6.17
CA THR A 294 20.84 -11.09 7.24
C THR A 294 20.62 -10.00 8.28
N PRO A 295 20.15 -10.33 9.52
CA PRO A 295 20.00 -9.34 10.55
C PRO A 295 21.36 -8.68 10.89
N PRO A 296 21.42 -7.34 11.05
CA PRO A 296 22.65 -6.67 11.47
C PRO A 296 22.95 -6.96 12.94
N GLU A 297 24.23 -6.96 13.31
CA GLU A 297 24.65 -7.26 14.68
C GLU A 297 24.26 -6.17 15.70
N ASN A 298 24.06 -4.93 15.28
CA ASN A 298 23.96 -3.75 16.15
C ASN A 298 22.66 -2.99 16.07
N GLY A 299 21.54 -3.63 15.69
CA GLY A 299 20.23 -2.96 15.64
C GLY A 299 20.12 -1.85 14.57
N GLU A 300 20.98 -1.87 13.56
CA GLU A 300 20.89 -0.96 12.42
C GLU A 300 19.65 -1.27 11.57
N THR A 301 19.00 -0.23 11.06
CA THR A 301 17.88 -0.39 10.14
C THR A 301 18.39 -0.70 8.74
N LEU A 302 17.88 -1.77 8.15
CA LEU A 302 18.24 -2.23 6.82
C LEU A 302 17.63 -1.36 5.70
N GLY A 303 18.35 -1.28 4.59
CA GLY A 303 17.86 -0.70 3.32
C GLY A 303 17.27 -1.75 2.39
N GLN A 304 16.68 -1.32 1.27
CA GLN A 304 16.12 -2.23 0.27
C GLN A 304 17.15 -3.17 -0.36
N ALA A 305 18.41 -2.76 -0.45
CA ALA A 305 19.49 -3.56 -1.00
C ALA A 305 19.89 -4.77 -0.12
N ASP A 306 19.54 -4.73 1.15
CA ASP A 306 19.84 -5.78 2.12
C ASP A 306 18.78 -6.89 2.12
N VAL A 307 17.65 -6.65 1.46
CA VAL A 307 16.54 -7.60 1.28
C VAL A 307 16.70 -8.28 -0.08
N LYS A 308 17.24 -9.49 -0.09
CA LYS A 308 17.58 -10.20 -1.32
C LYS A 308 16.47 -11.20 -1.70
N PRO A 309 15.91 -11.14 -2.91
CA PRO A 309 14.97 -12.16 -3.35
C PRO A 309 15.71 -13.50 -3.48
N LEU A 310 15.05 -14.58 -3.07
CA LEU A 310 15.52 -15.94 -3.38
C LEU A 310 15.33 -16.21 -4.89
N ASN A 311 16.29 -16.84 -5.49
CA ASN A 311 16.24 -17.19 -6.92
C ASN A 311 15.56 -18.55 -7.15
N VAL A 312 14.32 -18.69 -6.65
CA VAL A 312 13.50 -19.89 -6.77
C VAL A 312 12.16 -19.57 -7.39
N ASP A 313 11.64 -20.49 -8.20
CA ASP A 313 10.32 -20.34 -8.82
C ASP A 313 9.23 -20.83 -7.86
N ILE A 314 8.95 -20.03 -6.84
CA ILE A 314 7.93 -20.28 -5.84
C ILE A 314 7.22 -18.97 -5.50
N ARG A 315 5.94 -19.06 -5.15
CA ARG A 315 5.12 -17.90 -4.79
C ARG A 315 3.99 -18.29 -3.82
N ALA A 316 3.32 -17.27 -3.29
CA ALA A 316 2.13 -17.44 -2.44
C ALA A 316 2.36 -18.39 -1.26
N VAL A 317 3.53 -18.25 -0.63
CA VAL A 317 3.91 -19.04 0.53
C VAL A 317 3.24 -18.46 1.77
N ASN A 318 2.38 -19.21 2.41
CA ASN A 318 1.63 -18.81 3.60
C ASN A 318 2.17 -19.42 4.90
N GLY A 319 3.03 -20.40 4.84
CA GLY A 319 3.72 -20.96 5.98
C GLY A 319 5.06 -21.52 5.58
N MET A 320 6.06 -21.43 6.45
CA MET A 320 7.39 -21.98 6.18
C MET A 320 8.16 -22.30 7.44
N VAL A 321 9.06 -23.24 7.33
CA VAL A 321 9.97 -23.64 8.39
C VAL A 321 11.27 -24.18 7.79
N TRP A 322 12.39 -23.86 8.44
CA TRP A 322 13.65 -24.52 8.18
C TRP A 322 13.75 -25.79 9.02
N ALA A 323 13.81 -26.94 8.38
CA ALA A 323 13.96 -28.24 9.02
C ALA A 323 14.64 -29.22 8.09
N PHE A 324 15.32 -30.22 8.61
CA PHE A 324 15.98 -31.30 7.82
C PHE A 324 16.88 -30.74 6.71
N ASP A 325 17.67 -29.70 7.03
CA ASP A 325 18.57 -28.97 6.11
C ASP A 325 17.88 -28.44 4.83
N ALA A 326 16.60 -28.10 4.92
CA ALA A 326 15.80 -27.58 3.83
C ALA A 326 14.77 -26.57 4.33
N LEU A 327 14.27 -25.73 3.42
CA LEU A 327 13.11 -24.87 3.64
C LEU A 327 11.85 -25.58 3.18
N TYR A 328 10.96 -25.90 4.11
CA TYR A 328 9.64 -26.44 3.80
C TYR A 328 8.61 -25.31 3.77
N VAL A 329 7.77 -25.29 2.73
CA VAL A 329 6.81 -24.21 2.53
C VAL A 329 5.42 -24.73 2.19
N GLY A 330 4.42 -24.16 2.84
CA GLY A 330 3.00 -24.31 2.52
C GLY A 330 2.58 -23.25 1.52
N VAL A 331 2.21 -23.64 0.32
CA VAL A 331 1.77 -22.76 -0.76
C VAL A 331 0.26 -22.73 -0.84
N ASN A 332 -0.32 -21.52 -0.88
CA ASN A 332 -1.75 -21.30 -1.11
C ASN A 332 -1.96 -20.23 -2.20
N ASP A 333 -1.90 -20.65 -3.46
CA ASP A 333 -1.97 -19.73 -4.60
C ASP A 333 -3.40 -19.52 -5.09
N TYR A 334 -4.03 -18.41 -4.70
CA TYR A 334 -5.38 -18.01 -5.13
C TYR A 334 -5.49 -17.82 -6.63
N GLU A 335 -4.42 -17.38 -7.26
CA GLU A 335 -4.35 -17.12 -8.69
C GLU A 335 -4.13 -18.40 -9.50
N ARG A 336 -3.82 -19.52 -8.82
CA ARG A 336 -3.56 -20.85 -9.42
C ARG A 336 -2.48 -20.84 -10.51
N LYS A 337 -1.47 -19.99 -10.33
CA LYS A 337 -0.30 -19.96 -11.21
C LYS A 337 0.63 -21.14 -10.94
N ILE A 338 0.67 -21.59 -9.67
CA ILE A 338 1.31 -22.84 -9.28
C ILE A 338 0.34 -23.67 -8.42
N PRO A 339 0.49 -25.00 -8.35
CA PRO A 339 -0.33 -25.84 -7.47
C PRO A 339 -0.16 -25.44 -6.00
N SER A 340 -1.26 -25.33 -5.24
CA SER A 340 -1.20 -25.22 -3.79
C SER A 340 -0.75 -26.54 -3.17
N GLY A 341 -0.09 -26.50 -2.01
CA GLY A 341 0.38 -27.72 -1.33
C GLY A 341 1.66 -27.54 -0.53
N LEU A 342 2.34 -28.66 -0.25
CA LEU A 342 3.61 -28.69 0.46
C LEU A 342 4.77 -28.81 -0.52
N TYR A 343 5.77 -27.95 -0.34
CA TYR A 343 7.01 -27.96 -1.12
C TYR A 343 8.24 -28.00 -0.20
N ARG A 344 9.35 -28.47 -0.75
CA ARG A 344 10.68 -28.46 -0.17
C ARG A 344 11.62 -27.70 -1.08
N ILE A 345 12.43 -26.80 -0.51
CA ILE A 345 13.41 -26.00 -1.24
C ILE A 345 14.79 -26.28 -0.63
N THR A 346 15.73 -26.65 -1.46
CA THR A 346 17.09 -27.04 -1.05
C THR A 346 18.14 -26.24 -1.81
N ASP A 347 19.33 -26.18 -1.24
CA ASP A 347 20.58 -25.84 -1.90
C ASP A 347 21.10 -27.16 -2.51
N SER A 348 21.15 -27.24 -3.85
CA SER A 348 21.46 -28.51 -4.54
C SER A 348 22.95 -28.68 -4.84
N ASP A 349 23.75 -27.63 -4.82
CA ASP A 349 25.18 -27.65 -5.13
C ASP A 349 26.10 -27.21 -3.97
N GLY A 350 25.52 -26.76 -2.87
CA GLY A 350 26.23 -26.43 -1.64
C GLY A 350 26.88 -25.04 -1.63
N ASP A 351 26.36 -24.11 -2.44
CA ASP A 351 26.86 -22.74 -2.54
C ASP A 351 26.22 -21.76 -1.56
N ASP A 352 25.33 -22.26 -0.67
CA ASP A 352 24.55 -21.49 0.31
C ASP A 352 23.38 -20.67 -0.29
N GLU A 353 23.00 -20.93 -1.52
CA GLU A 353 21.81 -20.37 -2.13
C GLU A 353 20.78 -21.48 -2.40
N LEU A 354 19.52 -21.21 -2.02
CA LEU A 354 18.43 -22.13 -2.33
C LEU A 354 18.09 -22.04 -3.83
N ASP A 355 18.17 -23.16 -4.54
CA ASP A 355 18.04 -23.21 -6.01
C ASP A 355 17.08 -24.29 -6.52
N LYS A 356 16.79 -25.33 -5.72
CA LYS A 356 15.94 -26.47 -6.14
C LYS A 356 14.62 -26.47 -5.40
N VAL A 357 13.53 -26.41 -6.16
CA VAL A 357 12.15 -26.49 -5.66
C VAL A 357 11.59 -27.87 -5.99
N GLU A 358 11.06 -28.58 -4.99
CA GLU A 358 10.40 -29.85 -5.13
C GLU A 358 9.00 -29.81 -4.53
N MET A 359 7.98 -30.13 -5.33
CA MET A 359 6.61 -30.29 -4.83
C MET A 359 6.44 -31.66 -4.18
N LEU A 360 6.28 -31.70 -2.87
CA LEU A 360 6.07 -32.94 -2.13
C LEU A 360 4.63 -33.43 -2.23
N ARG A 361 3.66 -32.53 -2.16
CA ARG A 361 2.24 -32.84 -2.27
C ARG A 361 1.43 -31.69 -2.83
N SER A 362 0.69 -31.95 -3.91
CA SER A 362 -0.34 -31.03 -4.40
C SER A 362 -1.63 -31.19 -3.60
N MET A 363 -2.31 -30.08 -3.31
CA MET A 363 -3.58 -30.04 -2.59
C MET A 363 -4.60 -29.17 -3.33
N ASP A 364 -5.86 -29.63 -3.40
CA ASP A 364 -6.96 -28.80 -3.93
C ASP A 364 -7.42 -27.84 -2.83
N ALA A 365 -6.66 -26.71 -2.72
CA ALA A 365 -6.94 -25.63 -1.79
C ALA A 365 -7.52 -24.43 -2.53
N ARG A 366 -8.44 -23.71 -1.86
CA ARG A 366 -9.15 -22.57 -2.45
C ARG A 366 -9.29 -21.42 -1.46
N GLY A 367 -9.16 -20.21 -1.98
CA GLY A 367 -9.40 -19.00 -1.19
C GLY A 367 -8.45 -18.86 0.00
N ASP A 368 -8.89 -18.15 1.00
CA ASP A 368 -8.14 -17.79 2.20
C ASP A 368 -8.10 -18.88 3.29
N HIS A 369 -8.91 -19.93 3.16
CA HIS A 369 -8.91 -21.08 4.05
C HIS A 369 -8.16 -22.29 3.43
N GLY A 370 -7.02 -22.01 2.83
CA GLY A 370 -6.22 -22.99 2.10
C GLY A 370 -5.14 -23.67 2.92
N VAL A 371 -3.97 -23.82 2.32
CA VAL A 371 -2.76 -24.35 2.98
C VAL A 371 -2.08 -23.23 3.74
N HIS A 372 -1.72 -23.51 5.01
CA HIS A 372 -1.14 -22.52 5.93
C HIS A 372 0.21 -23.00 6.49
N ALA A 373 0.38 -23.00 7.80
CA ALA A 373 1.66 -23.24 8.45
C ALA A 373 2.24 -24.63 8.22
N VAL A 374 3.56 -24.69 8.32
CA VAL A 374 4.34 -25.93 8.42
C VAL A 374 5.13 -25.85 9.73
N VAL A 375 4.93 -26.83 10.62
CA VAL A 375 5.52 -26.85 11.96
C VAL A 375 6.33 -28.14 12.15
N PRO A 376 7.56 -28.10 12.67
CA PRO A 376 8.34 -29.32 12.94
C PRO A 376 7.79 -30.04 14.17
N SER A 377 7.82 -31.38 14.17
CA SER A 377 7.52 -32.15 15.34
C SER A 377 8.59 -31.98 16.45
N PRO A 378 8.24 -32.07 17.74
CA PRO A 378 9.18 -31.93 18.83
C PRO A 378 10.31 -32.97 18.84
N ASP A 379 10.04 -34.17 18.29
CA ASP A 379 11.02 -35.26 18.17
C ASP A 379 11.97 -35.11 16.97
N GLY A 380 11.78 -34.03 16.14
CA GLY A 380 12.61 -33.74 14.98
C GLY A 380 12.52 -34.78 13.85
N LYS A 381 11.41 -35.55 13.74
CA LYS A 381 11.28 -36.62 12.74
C LYS A 381 10.20 -36.37 11.70
N SER A 382 9.28 -35.45 11.96
CA SER A 382 8.13 -35.19 11.10
C SER A 382 7.83 -33.71 11.00
N LEU A 383 6.96 -33.36 10.08
CA LEU A 383 6.34 -32.04 9.94
C LEU A 383 4.84 -32.11 10.22
N PHE A 384 4.25 -31.01 10.63
CA PHE A 384 2.82 -30.84 10.71
C PHE A 384 2.40 -29.77 9.71
N LEU A 385 1.56 -30.13 8.75
CA LEU A 385 0.99 -29.23 7.76
C LEU A 385 -0.41 -28.82 8.20
N ILE A 386 -0.63 -27.52 8.30
CA ILE A 386 -1.87 -26.92 8.78
C ILE A 386 -2.72 -26.48 7.57
N THR A 387 -3.99 -26.85 7.53
CA THR A 387 -4.89 -26.46 6.44
C THR A 387 -6.25 -26.02 6.95
N GLY A 388 -6.82 -25.00 6.27
CA GLY A 388 -8.20 -24.57 6.50
C GLY A 388 -9.23 -25.41 5.72
N ASN A 389 -10.51 -25.17 5.98
CA ASN A 389 -11.62 -25.98 5.46
C ASN A 389 -11.92 -25.81 3.96
N SER A 390 -11.25 -24.89 3.27
CA SER A 390 -11.30 -24.81 1.81
C SER A 390 -10.24 -25.68 1.12
N THR A 391 -9.51 -26.51 1.89
CA THR A 391 -8.56 -27.49 1.38
C THR A 391 -9.21 -28.88 1.43
N LYS A 392 -9.34 -29.53 0.26
CA LYS A 392 -9.85 -30.90 0.23
C LYS A 392 -8.84 -31.88 0.82
N PRO A 393 -9.30 -32.93 1.49
CA PRO A 393 -8.43 -33.99 1.97
C PRO A 393 -7.55 -34.53 0.85
N THR A 394 -6.27 -34.76 1.13
CA THR A 394 -5.36 -35.48 0.24
C THR A 394 -5.40 -36.98 0.53
N GLN A 395 -4.73 -37.78 -0.29
CA GLN A 395 -4.57 -39.21 -0.01
C GLN A 395 -3.85 -39.38 1.34
N LEU A 396 -4.46 -40.15 2.22
CA LEU A 396 -4.00 -40.40 3.58
C LEU A 396 -3.19 -41.68 3.65
N GLY A 397 -2.20 -41.71 4.55
CA GLY A 397 -1.49 -42.91 4.93
C GLY A 397 -2.31 -43.81 5.86
N ASP A 398 -1.89 -45.04 5.98
CA ASP A 398 -2.61 -46.12 6.71
C ASP A 398 -2.67 -45.89 8.23
N HIS A 399 -1.82 -45.00 8.77
CA HIS A 399 -1.75 -44.69 10.20
C HIS A 399 -2.53 -43.43 10.59
N SER A 400 -3.38 -42.94 9.70
CA SER A 400 -4.26 -41.79 10.03
C SER A 400 -5.21 -42.16 11.15
N GLN A 401 -5.20 -41.41 12.24
CA GLN A 401 -6.01 -41.66 13.43
C GLN A 401 -7.42 -41.07 13.33
N VAL A 402 -7.61 -40.13 12.44
CA VAL A 402 -8.90 -39.49 12.20
C VAL A 402 -9.80 -40.45 11.43
N PRO A 403 -11.08 -40.63 11.83
CA PRO A 403 -12.05 -41.40 11.04
C PRO A 403 -12.14 -40.84 9.61
N GLN A 404 -12.14 -41.76 8.62
CA GLN A 404 -12.22 -41.34 7.20
C GLN A 404 -13.67 -41.34 6.66
N VAL A 405 -14.63 -41.69 7.51
CA VAL A 405 -16.05 -41.61 7.20
C VAL A 405 -16.59 -40.35 7.89
N TRP A 406 -16.77 -39.31 7.11
CA TRP A 406 -17.34 -38.04 7.56
C TRP A 406 -18.85 -37.97 7.25
N GLY A 407 -19.52 -39.11 7.25
CA GLY A 407 -20.96 -39.21 7.27
C GLY A 407 -21.42 -38.82 8.66
N GLU A 408 -21.89 -37.66 8.73
CA GLU A 408 -22.29 -36.97 9.94
C GLU A 408 -23.47 -37.71 10.55
N ASP A 409 -23.38 -38.08 11.83
CA ASP A 409 -24.51 -38.56 12.64
C ASP A 409 -25.54 -37.45 12.90
N HIS A 410 -25.85 -36.67 11.87
CA HIS A 410 -26.81 -35.58 11.97
C HIS A 410 -28.23 -36.08 11.80
N LEU A 411 -29.02 -35.94 12.86
CA LEU A 411 -30.47 -36.08 12.77
C LEU A 411 -31.13 -35.04 11.84
N LEU A 412 -30.44 -33.96 11.59
CA LEU A 412 -30.86 -32.85 10.70
C LEU A 412 -29.80 -32.62 9.62
N PRO A 413 -30.22 -32.19 8.42
CA PRO A 413 -29.25 -31.79 7.39
C PRO A 413 -28.30 -30.73 7.91
N SER A 414 -27.01 -30.86 7.59
CA SER A 414 -26.02 -29.84 7.83
C SER A 414 -26.41 -28.52 7.11
N PHE A 415 -26.50 -27.45 7.85
CA PHE A 415 -26.80 -26.13 7.26
C PHE A 415 -25.51 -25.46 6.79
N PRO A 416 -25.45 -24.98 5.54
CA PRO A 416 -24.33 -24.24 5.08
C PRO A 416 -24.19 -22.93 5.88
N ASP A 417 -22.96 -22.44 6.03
CA ASP A 417 -22.68 -21.12 6.57
C ASP A 417 -23.55 -20.08 5.84
N GLY A 418 -24.50 -19.47 6.54
CA GLY A 418 -25.64 -18.75 5.93
C GLY A 418 -25.25 -17.52 5.12
N ARG A 419 -24.12 -16.89 5.39
CA ARG A 419 -23.60 -15.72 4.63
C ARG A 419 -22.42 -16.02 3.75
N GLY A 420 -21.93 -17.22 3.78
CA GLY A 420 -21.29 -17.68 2.62
C GLY A 420 -19.83 -17.60 2.47
N HIS A 421 -19.03 -17.35 3.48
CA HIS A 421 -17.59 -17.46 3.30
C HIS A 421 -17.21 -18.92 3.01
N ASN A 422 -17.88 -19.88 3.67
CA ASN A 422 -17.71 -21.31 3.46
C ASN A 422 -19.02 -22.02 3.10
N ARG A 423 -19.85 -21.38 2.32
CA ARG A 423 -21.14 -21.95 1.90
C ARG A 423 -20.92 -23.25 1.14
N GLY A 424 -21.50 -24.35 1.65
CA GLY A 424 -21.40 -25.68 1.04
C GLY A 424 -20.11 -26.42 1.34
N VAL A 425 -19.24 -25.92 2.22
CA VAL A 425 -18.10 -26.67 2.74
C VAL A 425 -18.55 -27.49 3.93
N LEU A 426 -18.52 -28.81 3.78
CA LEU A 426 -18.92 -29.80 4.80
C LEU A 426 -17.68 -30.45 5.43
N ALA A 427 -17.90 -31.31 6.42
CA ALA A 427 -16.84 -32.13 7.00
C ALA A 427 -15.96 -32.82 5.92
N PRO A 428 -14.68 -33.01 6.17
CA PRO A 428 -13.98 -32.95 7.46
C PRO A 428 -13.53 -31.54 7.94
N GLY A 429 -13.76 -30.48 7.19
CA GLY A 429 -13.23 -29.18 7.53
C GLY A 429 -11.72 -29.05 7.34
N GLY A 430 -11.08 -28.15 8.10
CA GLY A 430 -9.62 -28.02 8.13
C GLY A 430 -8.97 -29.24 8.80
N ILE A 431 -7.79 -29.60 8.31
CA ILE A 431 -7.06 -30.81 8.75
C ILE A 431 -5.63 -30.40 9.13
N ILE A 432 -5.13 -30.99 10.21
CA ILE A 432 -3.70 -31.04 10.53
C ILE A 432 -3.17 -32.38 10.06
N TYR A 433 -2.17 -32.33 9.17
CA TYR A 433 -1.47 -33.50 8.69
C TYR A 433 -0.14 -33.69 9.39
N LYS A 434 0.19 -34.89 9.83
CA LYS A 434 1.56 -35.27 10.16
C LYS A 434 2.21 -35.84 8.92
N VAL A 435 3.40 -35.35 8.57
CA VAL A 435 4.03 -35.61 7.27
C VAL A 435 5.50 -35.99 7.46
N ASP A 436 5.94 -37.01 6.72
CA ASP A 436 7.37 -37.35 6.66
C ASP A 436 8.17 -36.27 5.92
N PRO A 437 9.47 -36.11 6.23
CA PRO A 437 10.29 -35.08 5.59
C PRO A 437 10.42 -35.23 4.06
N ASP A 438 10.22 -36.44 3.53
CA ASP A 438 10.22 -36.69 2.08
C ASP A 438 8.83 -36.57 1.44
N GLY A 439 7.79 -36.23 2.22
CA GLY A 439 6.43 -35.98 1.75
C GLY A 439 5.70 -37.23 1.23
N LYS A 440 6.21 -38.45 1.47
CA LYS A 440 5.55 -39.68 0.99
C LYS A 440 4.35 -40.06 1.79
N ASN A 441 4.41 -39.90 3.10
CA ASN A 441 3.34 -40.26 4.00
C ASN A 441 2.65 -39.01 4.58
N PHE A 442 1.32 -38.96 4.45
CA PHE A 442 0.46 -37.91 5.00
C PHE A 442 -0.58 -38.56 5.89
N GLU A 443 -0.43 -38.44 7.19
CA GLU A 443 -1.39 -38.92 8.19
C GLU A 443 -2.30 -37.78 8.61
N ALA A 444 -3.62 -37.95 8.54
CA ALA A 444 -4.54 -37.00 9.17
C ALA A 444 -4.42 -37.15 10.68
N TYR A 445 -3.86 -36.12 11.32
CA TYR A 445 -3.62 -36.09 12.75
C TYR A 445 -4.85 -35.62 13.53
N ALA A 446 -5.50 -34.55 13.06
CA ALA A 446 -6.75 -34.02 13.60
C ALA A 446 -7.54 -33.28 12.52
N ASN A 447 -8.86 -33.18 12.68
CA ASN A 447 -9.74 -32.50 11.73
C ASN A 447 -10.85 -31.67 12.42
N GLY A 448 -11.80 -31.18 11.62
CA GLY A 448 -12.98 -30.48 12.16
C GLY A 448 -12.71 -28.97 12.43
N PHE A 449 -11.70 -28.38 11.84
CA PHE A 449 -11.41 -26.97 11.97
C PHE A 449 -12.07 -26.13 10.86
N ARG A 450 -12.32 -24.85 11.17
CA ARG A 450 -12.72 -23.87 10.15
C ARG A 450 -11.52 -23.33 9.40
N ASN A 451 -10.70 -22.52 10.08
CA ASN A 451 -9.52 -21.90 9.47
C ASN A 451 -8.42 -21.68 10.50
N ILE A 452 -7.72 -22.74 10.81
CA ILE A 452 -6.53 -22.71 11.61
C ILE A 452 -5.38 -22.20 10.73
N PHE A 453 -4.72 -21.13 11.16
CA PHE A 453 -3.65 -20.51 10.37
C PHE A 453 -2.26 -20.99 10.79
N ASP A 454 -2.06 -21.20 12.10
CA ASP A 454 -0.78 -21.60 12.67
C ASP A 454 -0.98 -22.57 13.84
N ALA A 455 0.08 -23.26 14.25
CA ALA A 455 0.10 -24.14 15.39
C ALA A 455 1.46 -24.12 16.07
N ALA A 456 1.51 -24.45 17.35
CA ALA A 456 2.75 -24.51 18.10
C ALA A 456 2.72 -25.66 19.11
N PHE A 457 3.86 -26.29 19.31
CA PHE A 457 4.06 -27.23 20.39
C PHE A 457 4.51 -26.48 21.67
N ASN A 458 3.96 -26.86 22.81
CA ASN A 458 4.49 -26.43 24.08
C ASN A 458 5.78 -27.24 24.44
N ARG A 459 6.43 -26.88 25.54
CA ARG A 459 7.66 -27.58 25.99
C ARG A 459 7.46 -29.05 26.32
N ASP A 460 6.22 -29.49 26.60
CA ASP A 460 5.86 -30.86 26.94
C ASP A 460 5.47 -31.69 25.70
N GLY A 461 5.56 -31.08 24.50
CA GLY A 461 5.29 -31.73 23.21
C GLY A 461 3.81 -31.77 22.85
N GLU A 462 2.95 -31.00 23.52
CA GLU A 462 1.53 -30.91 23.21
C GLU A 462 1.28 -29.84 22.14
N LEU A 463 0.48 -30.16 21.13
CA LEU A 463 0.15 -29.28 20.04
C LEU A 463 -1.03 -28.36 20.37
N PHE A 464 -0.86 -27.09 20.14
CA PHE A 464 -1.93 -26.08 20.25
C PHE A 464 -2.11 -25.32 18.95
N THR A 465 -3.35 -24.96 18.67
CA THR A 465 -3.71 -24.05 17.59
C THR A 465 -4.87 -23.16 18.04
N TYR A 466 -5.19 -22.15 17.24
CA TYR A 466 -6.45 -21.42 17.38
C TYR A 466 -7.27 -21.55 16.10
N ASP A 467 -8.57 -21.70 16.25
CA ASP A 467 -9.48 -21.77 15.11
C ASP A 467 -10.23 -20.46 14.95
N ALA A 468 -10.50 -20.09 13.72
CA ALA A 468 -11.19 -18.85 13.40
C ALA A 468 -12.61 -18.80 13.99
N ASP A 469 -13.09 -17.59 14.20
CA ASP A 469 -14.46 -17.34 14.57
C ASP A 469 -15.47 -17.77 13.48
N ARG A 470 -16.74 -17.83 13.87
CA ARG A 470 -17.86 -18.09 12.97
C ARG A 470 -18.92 -17.02 13.20
N GLU A 471 -19.28 -16.28 12.14
CA GLU A 471 -20.22 -15.17 12.23
C GLU A 471 -21.69 -15.64 12.07
N TYR A 472 -21.89 -16.81 11.49
CA TYR A 472 -23.21 -17.38 11.24
C TYR A 472 -23.25 -18.86 11.61
N ASP A 473 -24.28 -19.23 12.39
CA ASP A 473 -24.53 -20.61 12.76
C ASP A 473 -26.03 -20.89 12.56
N PHE A 474 -26.37 -22.06 12.01
CA PHE A 474 -27.76 -22.43 11.68
C PHE A 474 -28.51 -21.35 10.83
N ASN A 475 -27.82 -20.68 9.92
CA ASN A 475 -28.36 -19.57 9.12
C ASN A 475 -28.82 -18.35 9.93
N VAL A 476 -28.42 -18.24 11.18
CA VAL A 476 -28.66 -17.07 12.03
C VAL A 476 -27.34 -16.37 12.32
N PRO A 477 -27.34 -15.05 12.52
CA PRO A 477 -26.13 -14.27 12.76
C PRO A 477 -25.61 -14.45 14.19
N TRP A 478 -25.32 -15.67 14.57
CA TRP A 478 -24.72 -16.00 15.85
C TRP A 478 -23.21 -16.05 15.71
N TYR A 479 -22.56 -15.18 16.48
CA TYR A 479 -21.11 -15.13 16.53
C TYR A 479 -20.56 -16.19 17.49
N ARG A 480 -19.72 -17.08 16.97
CA ARG A 480 -18.85 -17.95 17.77
C ARG A 480 -17.44 -17.40 17.77
N PRO A 481 -16.86 -17.08 18.93
CA PRO A 481 -15.52 -16.48 18.97
C PRO A 481 -14.45 -17.48 18.56
N THR A 482 -13.28 -16.94 18.20
CA THR A 482 -12.04 -17.69 18.04
C THR A 482 -11.78 -18.56 19.27
N ARG A 483 -11.40 -19.80 19.07
CA ARG A 483 -11.12 -20.77 20.15
C ARG A 483 -9.67 -21.23 20.10
N ILE A 484 -9.08 -21.43 21.28
CA ILE A 484 -7.79 -22.10 21.45
C ILE A 484 -8.05 -23.57 21.62
N CYS A 485 -7.38 -24.42 20.83
CA CYS A 485 -7.55 -25.86 20.79
C CYS A 485 -6.24 -26.54 21.21
N GLN A 486 -6.28 -27.41 22.22
CA GLN A 486 -5.26 -28.42 22.43
C GLN A 486 -5.58 -29.58 21.48
N VAL A 487 -4.62 -29.97 20.66
CA VAL A 487 -4.82 -30.93 19.57
C VAL A 487 -4.11 -32.23 19.90
N THR A 488 -4.88 -33.29 19.99
CA THR A 488 -4.37 -34.66 20.18
C THR A 488 -4.62 -35.49 18.91
N SER A 489 -3.84 -36.54 18.73
CA SER A 489 -4.03 -37.47 17.61
C SER A 489 -5.43 -38.06 17.59
N GLY A 490 -6.10 -37.99 16.44
CA GLY A 490 -7.46 -38.47 16.26
C GLY A 490 -8.57 -37.53 16.71
N SER A 491 -8.25 -36.33 17.21
CA SER A 491 -9.29 -35.38 17.66
C SER A 491 -10.04 -34.74 16.50
N GLU A 492 -11.33 -34.47 16.76
CA GLU A 492 -12.27 -33.83 15.84
C GLU A 492 -12.88 -32.60 16.51
N PHE A 493 -12.90 -31.45 15.80
CA PHE A 493 -13.23 -30.15 16.36
C PHE A 493 -14.58 -29.57 15.91
N GLY A 494 -15.39 -30.36 15.23
CA GLY A 494 -16.81 -30.07 15.04
C GLY A 494 -17.16 -29.12 13.90
N TRP A 495 -16.36 -29.09 12.86
CA TRP A 495 -16.73 -28.40 11.63
C TRP A 495 -17.82 -29.11 10.87
#